data_7d001ce7d792d8ebc901815061d103cf
#
_entry.id   7d001ce7d792d8ebc901815061d103cf
#
_cell.length_a   1.000
_cell.length_b   1.000
_cell.length_c   1.000
_cell.angle_alpha   90.00
_cell.angle_beta   90.00
_cell.angle_gamma   90.00
#
_symmetry.space_group_name_H-M   'P 1'
#
loop_
_entity.id
_entity.type
_entity.pdbx_description
1 polymer ?
#
loop_
_entity_poly.entity_id
_entity_poly.type
_entity_poly.pdbx_seq_one_letter_code
_entity_poly.pdbx_strand_id
1 'polypeptide(L)'
;ENFSFFQKIEKKNDNIELFNFACGEFNETKKLKFSIESSSSTINEINYESKYYKIKKLLLLGLKKKDMFIDEQILVKRLDEFLIKEDIANIDLLKIDTEGYEFNVLKGASGVLKKINLIYFEHHYDDMIKKNYNFSEIHDYLTKNNFVKLFKSKMPFRRTFEYIYQNKDFL
;
A
#
# COMPACT_ATOMS: atom_id res chain seq x y z
N GLU A 1 -6.18 3.55 17.81
CA GLU A 1 -6.41 2.20 18.40
C GLU A 1 -5.56 1.11 17.74
N ASN A 2 -5.50 1.04 16.40
CA ASN A 2 -4.73 0.00 15.70
C ASN A 2 -3.22 0.09 15.98
N PHE A 3 -2.63 1.28 15.99
CA PHE A 3 -1.20 1.45 16.26
C PHE A 3 -0.83 0.97 17.67
N SER A 4 -1.67 1.24 18.67
CA SER A 4 -1.45 0.75 20.04
C SER A 4 -1.54 -0.77 20.19
N PHE A 5 -2.33 -1.44 19.33
CA PHE A 5 -2.36 -2.90 19.25
C PHE A 5 -1.05 -3.46 18.70
N PHE A 6 -0.55 -2.88 17.60
CA PHE A 6 0.73 -3.30 17.01
C PHE A 6 1.92 -3.05 17.94
N GLN A 7 1.92 -1.95 18.72
CA GLN A 7 2.95 -1.70 19.73
C GLN A 7 3.02 -2.82 20.81
N LYS A 8 1.88 -3.48 21.11
CA LYS A 8 1.88 -4.62 22.02
C LYS A 8 2.52 -5.86 21.39
N ILE A 9 2.43 -6.00 20.07
CA ILE A 9 3.08 -7.10 19.32
C ILE A 9 4.59 -6.84 19.26
N GLU A 10 5.01 -5.62 18.92
CA GLU A 10 6.41 -5.19 18.90
C GLU A 10 7.11 -5.48 20.25
N LYS A 11 6.50 -5.06 21.37
CA LYS A 11 7.03 -5.31 22.71
C LYS A 11 7.23 -6.78 23.08
N LYS A 12 6.65 -7.70 22.32
CA LYS A 12 6.75 -9.16 22.53
C LYS A 12 7.69 -9.84 21.54
N ASN A 13 8.21 -9.10 20.56
CA ASN A 13 8.99 -9.65 19.46
C ASN A 13 10.16 -8.71 19.13
N ASP A 14 11.36 -9.09 19.50
CA ASP A 14 12.58 -8.29 19.28
C ASP A 14 12.93 -8.11 17.78
N ASN A 15 12.27 -8.86 16.89
CA ASN A 15 12.48 -8.82 15.43
C ASN A 15 11.47 -7.92 14.68
N ILE A 16 10.64 -7.16 15.40
CA ILE A 16 9.62 -6.28 14.80
C ILE A 16 9.88 -4.85 15.26
N GLU A 17 10.00 -3.97 14.30
CA GLU A 17 10.03 -2.51 14.49
C GLU A 17 8.81 -1.85 13.86
N LEU A 18 8.17 -0.93 14.59
CA LEU A 18 6.99 -0.20 14.13
C LEU A 18 7.26 1.28 13.94
N PHE A 19 6.84 1.80 12.80
CA PHE A 19 6.96 3.20 12.45
C PHE A 19 5.60 3.81 12.15
N ASN A 20 5.25 4.91 12.80
CA ASN A 20 3.96 5.57 12.64
C ASN A 20 4.00 6.63 11.54
N PHE A 21 4.14 6.21 10.30
CA PHE A 21 4.02 7.04 9.10
C PHE A 21 3.58 6.18 7.90
N ALA A 22 3.08 6.83 6.86
CA ALA A 22 2.84 6.17 5.57
C ALA A 22 4.06 6.34 4.65
N CYS A 23 4.21 5.44 3.69
CA CYS A 23 5.21 5.56 2.63
C CYS A 23 4.60 6.19 1.38
N GLY A 24 5.36 7.04 0.67
CA GLY A 24 4.91 7.68 -0.56
C GLY A 24 6.03 8.33 -1.36
N GLU A 25 5.67 9.01 -2.45
CA GLU A 25 6.61 9.63 -3.39
C GLU A 25 7.32 10.85 -2.80
N PHE A 26 6.68 11.57 -1.86
CA PHE A 26 7.19 12.79 -1.27
C PHE A 26 7.07 12.77 0.26
N ASN A 27 7.93 13.52 0.94
CA ASN A 27 7.77 13.81 2.37
C ASN A 27 6.74 14.91 2.56
N GLU A 28 5.56 14.57 3.03
CA GLU A 28 4.44 15.49 3.15
C GLU A 28 3.44 15.02 4.23
N THR A 29 2.49 15.88 4.57
CA THR A 29 1.33 15.48 5.38
C THR A 29 0.13 15.31 4.47
N LYS A 30 -0.54 14.16 4.56
CA LYS A 30 -1.75 13.85 3.78
C LYS A 30 -2.91 13.46 4.69
N LYS A 31 -4.11 13.46 4.11
CA LYS A 31 -5.30 12.89 4.72
C LYS A 31 -5.38 11.40 4.40
N LEU A 32 -5.40 10.60 5.44
CA LEU A 32 -5.74 9.17 5.37
C LEU A 32 -7.25 9.04 5.58
N LYS A 33 -7.91 8.39 4.64
CA LYS A 33 -9.31 7.96 4.77
C LYS A 33 -9.33 6.64 5.54
N PHE A 34 -9.57 6.74 6.83
CA PHE A 34 -9.62 5.59 7.73
C PHE A 34 -11.01 4.94 7.68
N SER A 35 -11.06 3.66 7.32
CA SER A 35 -12.32 2.90 7.32
C SER A 35 -12.71 2.48 8.72
N ILE A 36 -13.95 2.80 9.12
CA ILE A 36 -14.48 2.48 10.45
C ILE A 36 -14.83 0.99 10.58
N GLU A 37 -15.28 0.37 9.50
CA GLU A 37 -15.86 -0.98 9.50
C GLU A 37 -14.99 -2.01 8.77
N SER A 38 -13.82 -1.61 8.26
CA SER A 38 -12.90 -2.50 7.56
C SER A 38 -11.45 -2.05 7.71
N SER A 39 -10.51 -2.95 7.44
CA SER A 39 -9.07 -2.66 7.42
C SER A 39 -8.61 -1.85 6.19
N SER A 40 -9.55 -1.49 5.30
CA SER A 40 -9.23 -0.82 4.03
C SER A 40 -9.13 0.69 4.21
N SER A 41 -7.98 1.19 4.63
CA SER A 41 -7.69 2.62 4.71
C SER A 41 -6.83 3.05 3.52
N THR A 42 -7.05 4.27 2.99
CA THR A 42 -6.32 4.76 1.82
C THR A 42 -6.05 6.26 1.89
N ILE A 43 -4.95 6.69 1.29
CA ILE A 43 -4.62 8.11 1.08
C ILE A 43 -5.36 8.67 -0.16
N ASN A 44 -5.78 7.79 -1.05
CA ASN A 44 -6.45 8.20 -2.28
C ASN A 44 -7.90 8.66 -2.06
N GLU A 45 -8.41 9.41 -3.02
CA GLU A 45 -9.82 9.82 -3.05
C GLU A 45 -10.74 8.62 -3.30
N ILE A 46 -11.88 8.60 -2.61
CA ILE A 46 -12.93 7.59 -2.81
C ILE A 46 -13.90 8.07 -3.89
N ASN A 47 -14.23 7.18 -4.81
CA ASN A 47 -15.32 7.37 -5.75
C ASN A 47 -16.64 6.91 -5.13
N TYR A 48 -17.35 7.82 -4.48
CA TYR A 48 -18.63 7.55 -3.82
C TYR A 48 -19.73 7.14 -4.79
N GLU A 49 -19.59 7.45 -6.09
CA GLU A 49 -20.54 7.06 -7.13
C GLU A 49 -20.30 5.64 -7.68
N SER A 50 -19.17 5.05 -7.38
CA SER A 50 -18.82 3.70 -7.79
C SER A 50 -19.90 2.69 -7.34
N LYS A 51 -20.30 1.80 -8.26
CA LYS A 51 -21.20 0.68 -7.93
C LYS A 51 -20.58 -0.22 -6.86
N TYR A 52 -19.27 -0.44 -6.92
CA TYR A 52 -18.55 -1.26 -5.95
C TYR A 52 -18.58 -0.63 -4.57
N TYR A 53 -18.37 0.69 -4.44
CA TYR A 53 -18.51 1.41 -3.18
C TYR A 53 -19.93 1.26 -2.60
N LYS A 54 -20.97 1.50 -3.42
CA LYS A 54 -22.38 1.43 -2.99
C LYS A 54 -22.74 0.04 -2.46
N ILE A 55 -22.30 -1.02 -3.15
CA ILE A 55 -22.51 -2.40 -2.71
C ILE A 55 -21.73 -2.68 -1.41
N LYS A 56 -20.44 -2.31 -1.35
CA LYS A 56 -19.62 -2.50 -0.15
C LYS A 56 -20.20 -1.78 1.06
N LYS A 57 -20.66 -0.53 0.89
CA LYS A 57 -21.32 0.25 1.94
C LYS A 57 -22.59 -0.44 2.43
N LEU A 58 -23.42 -0.93 1.52
CA LEU A 58 -24.65 -1.65 1.87
C LEU A 58 -24.35 -2.93 2.66
N LEU A 59 -23.35 -3.70 2.26
CA LEU A 59 -22.96 -4.94 2.93
C LEU A 59 -22.38 -4.70 4.34
N LEU A 60 -21.58 -3.64 4.52
CA LEU A 60 -20.91 -3.37 5.80
C LEU A 60 -21.79 -2.57 6.78
N LEU A 61 -22.52 -1.59 6.30
CA LEU A 61 -23.28 -0.65 7.13
C LEU A 61 -24.80 -0.89 7.06
N GLY A 62 -25.28 -1.70 6.12
CA GLY A 62 -26.70 -1.86 5.85
C GLY A 62 -27.33 -0.52 5.43
N LEU A 63 -28.48 -0.18 6.00
CA LEU A 63 -29.21 1.08 5.73
C LEU A 63 -28.76 2.24 6.65
N LYS A 64 -27.72 2.07 7.44
CA LYS A 64 -27.24 3.14 8.33
C LYS A 64 -26.69 4.31 7.53
N LYS A 65 -27.13 5.52 7.86
CA LYS A 65 -26.64 6.79 7.27
C LYS A 65 -25.30 7.22 7.90
N LYS A 66 -24.33 6.31 7.97
CA LYS A 66 -23.00 6.59 8.54
C LYS A 66 -21.99 6.63 7.43
N ASP A 67 -20.99 7.51 7.53
CA ASP A 67 -19.88 7.50 6.60
C ASP A 67 -18.97 6.30 6.89
N MET A 68 -18.48 5.68 5.81
CA MET A 68 -17.54 4.56 5.92
C MET A 68 -16.14 4.99 6.32
N PHE A 69 -15.79 6.25 6.08
CA PHE A 69 -14.44 6.76 6.26
C PHE A 69 -14.42 7.99 7.16
N ILE A 70 -13.37 8.09 7.95
CA ILE A 70 -13.00 9.29 8.74
C ILE A 70 -11.66 9.76 8.20
N ASP A 71 -11.50 11.08 8.03
CA ASP A 71 -10.24 11.68 7.61
C ASP A 71 -9.33 11.87 8.83
N GLU A 72 -8.11 11.34 8.76
CA GLU A 72 -7.04 11.57 9.74
C GLU A 72 -5.80 12.13 9.03
N GLN A 73 -5.06 13.02 9.68
CA GLN A 73 -3.78 13.46 9.14
C GLN A 73 -2.69 12.43 9.41
N ILE A 74 -1.91 12.10 8.38
CA ILE A 74 -0.79 11.18 8.47
C ILE A 74 0.45 11.79 7.83
N LEU A 75 1.59 11.57 8.48
CA LEU A 75 2.88 11.89 7.89
C LEU A 75 3.22 10.85 6.82
N VAL A 76 3.57 11.32 5.63
CA VAL A 76 4.07 10.49 4.53
C VAL A 76 5.56 10.73 4.39
N LYS A 77 6.33 9.66 4.25
CA LYS A 77 7.78 9.71 4.05
C LYS A 77 8.19 8.93 2.81
N ARG A 78 9.29 9.36 2.20
CA ARG A 78 9.97 8.57 1.18
C ARG A 78 10.63 7.37 1.83
N LEU A 79 10.40 6.19 1.24
CA LEU A 79 10.96 4.95 1.78
C LEU A 79 12.48 4.89 1.60
N ASP A 80 13.02 5.40 0.48
CA ASP A 80 14.45 5.40 0.23
C ASP A 80 15.23 6.26 1.24
N GLU A 81 14.75 7.46 1.56
CA GLU A 81 15.39 8.32 2.55
C GLU A 81 15.34 7.71 3.95
N PHE A 82 14.20 7.09 4.29
CA PHE A 82 14.04 6.40 5.57
C PHE A 82 15.03 5.24 5.70
N LEU A 83 15.10 4.35 4.71
CA LEU A 83 15.96 3.17 4.73
C LEU A 83 17.47 3.51 4.73
N ILE A 84 17.85 4.60 4.04
CA ILE A 84 19.22 5.11 4.08
C ILE A 84 19.57 5.63 5.48
N LYS A 85 18.65 6.34 6.10
CA LYS A 85 18.84 6.89 7.47
C LYS A 85 18.97 5.79 8.51
N GLU A 86 18.18 4.72 8.41
CA GLU A 86 18.21 3.57 9.31
C GLU A 86 19.31 2.54 8.94
N ASP A 87 20.21 2.87 7.98
CA ASP A 87 21.35 2.04 7.52
C ASP A 87 20.94 0.61 7.09
N ILE A 88 19.78 0.47 6.48
CA ILE A 88 19.29 -0.82 5.99
C ILE A 88 19.97 -1.17 4.69
N ALA A 89 20.80 -2.21 4.71
CA ALA A 89 21.63 -2.61 3.58
C ALA A 89 20.82 -3.27 2.46
N ASN A 90 19.98 -4.26 2.78
CA ASN A 90 19.18 -5.02 1.82
C ASN A 90 17.79 -5.31 2.38
N ILE A 91 16.84 -5.55 1.47
CA ILE A 91 15.46 -5.90 1.79
C ILE A 91 15.11 -7.19 1.04
N ASP A 92 14.83 -8.26 1.77
CA ASP A 92 14.42 -9.53 1.16
C ASP A 92 13.03 -9.43 0.53
N LEU A 93 12.09 -8.78 1.21
CA LEU A 93 10.72 -8.60 0.75
C LEU A 93 10.18 -7.23 1.14
N LEU A 94 9.77 -6.45 0.14
CA LEU A 94 8.94 -5.26 0.32
C LEU A 94 7.47 -5.62 0.02
N LYS A 95 6.64 -5.78 1.06
CA LYS A 95 5.19 -5.90 0.88
C LYS A 95 4.54 -4.52 0.90
N ILE A 96 3.70 -4.23 -0.12
CA ILE A 96 2.95 -2.98 -0.24
C ILE A 96 1.47 -3.31 -0.29
N ASP A 97 0.72 -2.81 0.70
CA ASP A 97 -0.72 -3.02 0.86
C ASP A 97 -1.34 -1.68 1.31
N THR A 98 -1.53 -0.79 0.36
CA THR A 98 -1.87 0.62 0.60
C THR A 98 -3.19 1.05 -0.04
N GLU A 99 -3.99 0.06 -0.47
CA GLU A 99 -5.32 0.29 -1.03
C GLU A 99 -5.32 1.38 -2.12
N GLY A 100 -4.48 1.16 -3.15
CA GLY A 100 -4.42 2.03 -4.34
C GLY A 100 -3.32 3.09 -4.33
N TYR A 101 -2.39 3.10 -3.36
CA TYR A 101 -1.27 4.04 -3.29
C TYR A 101 0.09 3.39 -3.59
N GLU A 102 0.09 2.14 -4.09
CA GLU A 102 1.27 1.28 -4.30
C GLU A 102 2.31 1.93 -5.20
N PHE A 103 1.90 2.57 -6.29
CA PHE A 103 2.84 3.20 -7.22
C PHE A 103 3.58 4.40 -6.61
N ASN A 104 2.92 5.15 -5.73
CA ASN A 104 3.55 6.25 -5.01
C ASN A 104 4.59 5.74 -4.00
N VAL A 105 4.32 4.59 -3.35
CA VAL A 105 5.31 3.92 -2.48
C VAL A 105 6.52 3.48 -3.29
N LEU A 106 6.32 2.84 -4.45
CA LEU A 106 7.39 2.39 -5.34
C LEU A 106 8.26 3.56 -5.84
N LYS A 107 7.65 4.69 -6.17
CA LYS A 107 8.39 5.90 -6.55
C LYS A 107 9.20 6.46 -5.39
N GLY A 108 8.65 6.45 -4.17
CA GLY A 108 9.36 6.83 -2.96
C GLY A 108 10.47 5.87 -2.53
N ALA A 109 10.53 4.68 -3.15
CA ALA A 109 11.60 3.69 -2.97
C ALA A 109 12.68 3.77 -4.07
N SER A 110 12.59 4.71 -5.02
CA SER A 110 13.41 4.75 -6.23
C SER A 110 14.92 4.69 -5.97
N GLY A 111 15.40 5.32 -4.90
CA GLY A 111 16.80 5.33 -4.52
C GLY A 111 17.35 4.01 -3.96
N VAL A 112 16.45 3.07 -3.59
CA VAL A 112 16.83 1.80 -2.94
C VAL A 112 16.29 0.56 -3.66
N LEU A 113 15.66 0.68 -4.83
CA LEU A 113 15.11 -0.46 -5.57
C LEU A 113 16.14 -1.56 -5.82
N LYS A 114 17.40 -1.20 -6.08
CA LYS A 114 18.52 -2.16 -6.28
C LYS A 114 18.83 -2.99 -5.04
N LYS A 115 18.42 -2.54 -3.85
CA LYS A 115 18.61 -3.24 -2.58
C LYS A 115 17.45 -4.18 -2.23
N ILE A 116 16.38 -4.18 -3.03
CA ILE A 116 15.18 -4.96 -2.77
C ILE A 116 15.21 -6.22 -3.64
N ASN A 117 15.12 -7.39 -3.01
CA ASN A 117 15.06 -8.66 -3.71
C ASN A 117 13.66 -8.91 -4.28
N LEU A 118 12.63 -8.92 -3.43
CA LEU A 118 11.24 -9.18 -3.83
C LEU A 118 10.34 -7.99 -3.52
N ILE A 119 9.42 -7.69 -4.44
CA ILE A 119 8.33 -6.75 -4.24
C ILE A 119 7.01 -7.51 -4.38
N TYR A 120 6.17 -7.46 -3.35
CA TYR A 120 4.83 -8.01 -3.32
C TYR A 120 3.82 -6.90 -3.11
N PHE A 121 2.84 -6.77 -4.01
CA PHE A 121 1.79 -5.75 -3.88
C PHE A 121 0.45 -6.23 -4.38
N GLU A 122 -0.63 -5.59 -3.88
CA GLU A 122 -1.98 -5.74 -4.38
C GLU A 122 -2.30 -4.62 -5.38
N HIS A 123 -3.04 -4.94 -6.46
CA HIS A 123 -3.54 -3.94 -7.39
C HIS A 123 -5.04 -4.12 -7.61
N HIS A 124 -5.78 -3.06 -7.33
CA HIS A 124 -7.23 -3.01 -7.47
C HIS A 124 -7.63 -2.57 -8.87
N TYR A 125 -8.51 -3.34 -9.53
CA TYR A 125 -9.07 -3.03 -10.86
C TYR A 125 -10.50 -2.50 -10.77
N ASP A 126 -11.04 -2.30 -9.56
CA ASP A 126 -12.30 -1.62 -9.37
C ASP A 126 -12.11 -0.09 -9.38
N ASP A 127 -13.23 0.61 -9.43
CA ASP A 127 -13.30 2.06 -9.53
C ASP A 127 -13.62 2.76 -8.19
N MET A 128 -13.56 2.03 -7.07
CA MET A 128 -13.87 2.59 -5.75
C MET A 128 -12.82 3.61 -5.31
N ILE A 129 -11.56 3.31 -5.57
CA ILE A 129 -10.42 4.17 -5.23
C ILE A 129 -9.93 4.87 -6.49
N LYS A 130 -9.90 6.21 -6.47
CA LYS A 130 -9.40 7.00 -7.59
C LYS A 130 -7.88 6.92 -7.62
N LYS A 131 -7.34 6.31 -8.66
CA LYS A 131 -5.90 6.21 -8.91
C LYS A 131 -5.55 7.05 -10.15
N ASN A 132 -4.41 7.70 -10.11
CA ASN A 132 -3.85 8.44 -11.25
C ASN A 132 -2.85 7.60 -12.06
N TYR A 133 -2.89 6.28 -11.91
CA TYR A 133 -2.04 5.33 -12.60
C TYR A 133 -2.80 4.02 -12.85
N ASN A 134 -2.28 3.21 -13.75
CA ASN A 134 -2.76 1.88 -14.07
C ASN A 134 -1.66 0.82 -13.85
N PHE A 135 -2.03 -0.45 -13.95
CA PHE A 135 -1.10 -1.57 -13.75
C PHE A 135 0.08 -1.57 -14.75
N SER A 136 -0.15 -1.15 -16.01
CA SER A 136 0.93 -1.11 -17.00
C SER A 136 2.06 -0.17 -16.58
N GLU A 137 1.71 0.98 -15.99
CA GLU A 137 2.70 1.94 -15.51
C GLU A 137 3.56 1.37 -14.37
N ILE A 138 2.96 0.62 -13.44
CA ILE A 138 3.71 -0.10 -12.40
C ILE A 138 4.61 -1.16 -13.04
N HIS A 139 4.07 -1.96 -13.97
CA HIS A 139 4.81 -3.01 -14.65
C HIS A 139 6.02 -2.46 -15.39
N ASP A 140 5.81 -1.41 -16.18
CA ASP A 140 6.87 -0.76 -16.96
C ASP A 140 7.94 -0.14 -16.05
N TYR A 141 7.52 0.50 -14.96
CA TYR A 141 8.41 1.05 -13.96
C TYR A 141 9.30 -0.01 -13.32
N LEU A 142 8.72 -1.11 -12.86
CA LEU A 142 9.47 -2.20 -12.25
C LEU A 142 10.39 -2.90 -13.26
N THR A 143 9.92 -3.13 -14.48
CA THR A 143 10.73 -3.75 -15.55
C THR A 143 11.93 -2.88 -15.92
N LYS A 144 11.76 -1.56 -16.04
CA LYS A 144 12.85 -0.61 -16.27
C LYS A 144 13.87 -0.57 -15.12
N ASN A 145 13.43 -0.89 -13.91
CA ASN A 145 14.28 -0.97 -12.72
C ASN A 145 14.79 -2.40 -12.43
N ASN A 146 14.93 -3.23 -13.47
CA ASN A 146 15.52 -4.57 -13.41
C ASN A 146 14.69 -5.64 -12.67
N PHE A 147 13.39 -5.45 -12.51
CA PHE A 147 12.51 -6.46 -11.92
C PHE A 147 11.82 -7.30 -13.00
N VAL A 148 11.60 -8.57 -12.70
CA VAL A 148 10.81 -9.50 -13.50
C VAL A 148 9.58 -9.94 -12.69
N LYS A 149 8.43 -10.00 -13.36
CA LYS A 149 7.21 -10.51 -12.73
C LYS A 149 7.28 -12.04 -12.59
N LEU A 150 7.27 -12.52 -11.34
CA LEU A 150 7.26 -13.95 -11.04
C LEU A 150 5.85 -14.51 -10.91
N PHE A 151 4.95 -13.77 -10.30
CA PHE A 151 3.67 -14.30 -9.88
C PHE A 151 2.53 -13.30 -10.05
N LYS A 152 1.35 -13.83 -10.34
CA LYS A 152 0.07 -13.11 -10.35
C LYS A 152 -1.01 -14.04 -9.86
N SER A 153 -1.78 -13.62 -8.87
CA SER A 153 -2.97 -14.29 -8.38
C SER A 153 -4.16 -13.36 -8.33
N LYS A 154 -5.34 -13.88 -8.57
CA LYS A 154 -6.60 -13.14 -8.41
C LYS A 154 -7.18 -13.44 -7.03
N MET A 155 -7.50 -12.41 -6.26
CA MET A 155 -8.21 -12.58 -5.00
C MET A 155 -9.64 -13.07 -5.25
N PRO A 156 -10.11 -14.09 -4.50
CA PRO A 156 -11.47 -14.58 -4.61
C PRO A 156 -12.49 -13.45 -4.37
N PHE A 157 -13.53 -13.40 -5.20
CA PHE A 157 -14.66 -12.45 -5.11
C PHE A 157 -14.31 -10.96 -5.21
N ARG A 158 -13.05 -10.60 -5.49
CA ARG A 158 -12.59 -9.22 -5.63
C ARG A 158 -12.07 -8.94 -7.05
N ARG A 159 -12.05 -7.66 -7.44
CA ARG A 159 -11.33 -7.18 -8.63
C ARG A 159 -9.91 -6.76 -8.28
N THR A 160 -9.28 -7.51 -7.38
CA THR A 160 -7.93 -7.27 -6.87
C THR A 160 -7.04 -8.44 -7.29
N PHE A 161 -5.84 -8.12 -7.68
CA PHE A 161 -4.81 -9.10 -8.01
C PHE A 161 -3.56 -8.82 -7.17
N GLU A 162 -2.93 -9.89 -6.75
CA GLU A 162 -1.64 -9.90 -6.10
C GLU A 162 -0.54 -10.13 -7.12
N TYR A 163 0.57 -9.45 -6.96
CA TYR A 163 1.73 -9.55 -7.85
C TYR A 163 3.01 -9.69 -7.05
N ILE A 164 3.92 -10.55 -7.51
CA ILE A 164 5.28 -10.65 -7.00
C ILE A 164 6.24 -10.36 -8.15
N TYR A 165 7.17 -9.46 -7.89
CA TYR A 165 8.29 -9.13 -8.77
C TYR A 165 9.60 -9.44 -8.07
N GLN A 166 10.56 -9.97 -8.81
CA GLN A 166 11.91 -10.24 -8.33
C GLN A 166 12.92 -9.37 -9.07
N ASN A 167 13.84 -8.83 -8.33
CA ASN A 167 15.00 -8.14 -8.87
C ASN A 167 15.97 -9.15 -9.49
N LYS A 168 16.35 -8.94 -10.74
CA LYS A 168 17.23 -9.85 -11.49
C LYS A 168 18.66 -9.91 -10.94
N ASP A 169 19.09 -8.90 -10.18
CA ASP A 169 20.42 -8.89 -9.55
C ASP A 169 20.51 -9.91 -8.39
N PHE A 170 19.38 -10.49 -7.95
CA PHE A 170 19.30 -11.53 -6.91
C PHE A 170 18.94 -12.92 -7.46
N LEU A 171 18.88 -13.08 -8.79
CA LEU A 171 18.71 -14.37 -9.47
C LEU A 171 20.09 -15.03 -9.74
#